data_fd54ff1fbb02e1e51f09bcf024044067
#
_entry.id   fd54ff1fbb02e1e51f09bcf024044067
#
_cell.length_a   1.000
_cell.length_b   1.000
_cell.length_c   1.000
_cell.angle_alpha   90.00
_cell.angle_beta   90.00
_cell.angle_gamma   90.00
#
_symmetry.space_group_name_H-M   'P 1'
#
loop_
_entity.id
_entity.type
_entity.pdbx_description
1 polymer ?
#
loop_
_entity_poly.entity_id
_entity_poly.type
_entity_poly.pdbx_seq_one_letter_code
_entity_poly.pdbx_strand_id
1 'polypeptide(L)'
;MKHIISLLLENEAGALSRVAGLFSARAFNIESLSVAPTEDSTISRLTLVTTGSDAIVEQITKQLNKLVDVIKVVDLNEYEHIEKELLLTKLSAEKKEDHEIIKQTVNTFDGRIIDVTKNLYTIEITDLSLIHI
;
A
#
# COMPACT_ATOMS: atom_id res chain seq x y z
N MET A 1 -9.46 7.13 -12.11
CA MET A 1 -8.74 5.87 -12.36
C MET A 1 -7.60 5.73 -11.35
N LYS A 2 -7.44 4.55 -10.83
CA LYS A 2 -6.38 4.25 -9.86
C LYS A 2 -5.02 4.16 -10.55
N HIS A 3 -4.03 4.83 -9.98
CA HIS A 3 -2.64 4.75 -10.42
C HIS A 3 -1.74 4.33 -9.28
N ILE A 4 -0.81 3.44 -9.58
CA ILE A 4 0.23 3.01 -8.65
C ILE A 4 1.55 3.61 -9.11
N ILE A 5 2.16 4.42 -8.26
CA ILE A 5 3.41 5.10 -8.56
C ILE A 5 4.51 4.55 -7.67
N SER A 6 5.60 4.12 -8.28
CA SER A 6 6.79 3.65 -7.58
C SER A 6 7.88 4.71 -7.66
N LEU A 7 8.42 5.07 -6.51
CA LEU A 7 9.50 6.03 -6.38
C LEU A 7 10.73 5.38 -5.80
N LEU A 8 11.89 5.75 -6.31
CA LEU A 8 13.14 5.55 -5.59
C LEU A 8 13.54 6.89 -4.98
N LEU A 9 13.77 6.88 -3.67
CA LEU A 9 14.11 8.05 -2.88
C LEU A 9 15.44 7.85 -2.18
N GLU A 10 16.15 8.95 -1.93
CA GLU A 10 17.25 8.90 -0.99
C GLU A 10 16.70 8.61 0.41
N ASN A 11 17.31 7.66 1.11
CA ASN A 11 16.89 7.25 2.46
C ASN A 11 17.45 8.24 3.49
N GLU A 12 16.88 9.44 3.52
CA GLU A 12 17.28 10.53 4.38
C GLU A 12 16.08 11.07 5.18
N ALA A 13 16.37 11.66 6.32
CA ALA A 13 15.35 12.30 7.12
C ALA A 13 14.65 13.41 6.32
N GLY A 14 13.32 13.43 6.36
CA GLY A 14 12.51 14.41 5.67
C GLY A 14 12.16 14.12 4.22
N ALA A 15 12.77 13.11 3.57
CA ALA A 15 12.44 12.76 2.19
C ALA A 15 10.95 12.40 2.03
N LEU A 16 10.44 11.55 2.91
CA LEU A 16 9.02 11.19 2.93
C LEU A 16 8.11 12.40 3.17
N SER A 17 8.49 13.26 4.10
CA SER A 17 7.74 14.49 4.40
C SER A 17 7.66 15.42 3.20
N ARG A 18 8.72 15.53 2.42
CA ARG A 18 8.72 16.36 1.22
C ARG A 18 7.81 15.80 0.13
N VAL A 19 7.79 14.49 -0.05
CA VAL A 19 6.86 13.84 -0.97
C VAL A 19 5.41 14.06 -0.52
N ALA A 20 5.11 13.75 0.73
CA ALA A 20 3.77 13.94 1.28
C ALA A 20 3.32 15.40 1.24
N GLY A 21 4.22 16.33 1.54
CA GLY A 21 3.96 17.77 1.48
C GLY A 21 3.63 18.25 0.07
N LEU A 22 4.29 17.70 -0.95
CA LEU A 22 4.00 18.01 -2.34
C LEU A 22 2.55 17.64 -2.71
N PHE A 23 2.10 16.46 -2.28
CA PHE A 23 0.72 16.01 -2.51
C PHE A 23 -0.28 16.90 -1.79
N SER A 24 0.00 17.23 -0.52
CA SER A 24 -0.86 18.10 0.29
C SER A 24 -0.96 19.50 -0.29
N ALA A 25 0.15 20.08 -0.72
CA ALA A 25 0.19 21.43 -1.24
C ALA A 25 -0.60 21.59 -2.55
N ARG A 26 -0.76 20.50 -3.30
CA ARG A 26 -1.47 20.50 -4.59
C ARG A 26 -2.84 19.84 -4.52
N ALA A 27 -3.30 19.51 -3.32
CA ALA A 27 -4.58 18.85 -3.08
C ALA A 27 -4.72 17.49 -3.79
N PHE A 28 -3.62 16.80 -4.03
CA PHE A 28 -3.64 15.42 -4.50
C PHE A 28 -3.84 14.48 -3.31
N ASN A 29 -4.66 13.43 -3.48
CA ASN A 29 -4.91 12.47 -2.43
C ASN A 29 -3.99 11.26 -2.56
N ILE A 30 -3.45 10.81 -1.42
CA ILE A 30 -2.72 9.54 -1.32
C ILE A 30 -3.68 8.53 -0.67
N GLU A 31 -4.07 7.50 -1.42
CA GLU A 31 -4.97 6.47 -0.89
C GLU A 31 -4.23 5.44 -0.05
N SER A 32 -3.03 5.08 -0.47
CA SER A 32 -2.16 4.19 0.30
C SER A 32 -0.70 4.52 0.04
N LEU A 33 0.14 4.17 1.01
CA LEU A 33 1.55 4.46 0.97
C LEU A 33 2.32 3.35 1.68
N SER A 34 3.37 2.88 1.05
CA SER A 34 4.31 1.94 1.64
C SER A 34 5.71 2.38 1.31
N VAL A 35 6.60 2.40 2.29
CA VAL A 35 7.99 2.79 2.09
C VAL A 35 8.90 1.86 2.88
N ALA A 36 10.00 1.46 2.26
CA ALA A 36 11.02 0.63 2.90
C ALA A 36 12.38 0.83 2.23
N PRO A 37 13.48 0.65 2.95
CA PRO A 37 14.81 0.64 2.33
C PRO A 37 14.91 -0.47 1.28
N THR A 38 15.72 -0.25 0.26
CA THR A 38 16.05 -1.26 -0.73
C THR A 38 17.27 -2.07 -0.28
N GLU A 39 17.81 -2.90 -1.17
CA GLU A 39 19.07 -3.60 -0.93
C GLU A 39 20.23 -2.62 -0.66
N ASP A 40 20.16 -1.45 -1.27
CA ASP A 40 21.05 -0.33 -0.94
C ASP A 40 20.40 0.47 0.19
N SER A 41 21.05 0.48 1.37
CA SER A 41 20.52 1.15 2.56
C SER A 41 20.40 2.67 2.41
N THR A 42 21.03 3.26 1.40
CA THR A 42 20.95 4.70 1.11
C THR A 42 19.74 5.06 0.26
N ILE A 43 19.02 4.07 -0.27
CA ILE A 43 17.89 4.24 -1.17
C ILE A 43 16.66 3.53 -0.60
N SER A 44 15.54 4.23 -0.58
CA SER A 44 14.24 3.67 -0.21
C SER A 44 13.34 3.57 -1.43
N ARG A 45 12.48 2.55 -1.44
CA ARG A 45 11.38 2.44 -2.39
C ARG A 45 10.08 2.86 -1.72
N LEU A 46 9.39 3.78 -2.34
CA LEU A 46 8.07 4.22 -1.91
C LEU A 46 7.07 3.82 -2.99
N THR A 47 6.02 3.13 -2.58
CA THR A 47 4.90 2.77 -3.46
C THR A 47 3.67 3.50 -2.96
N LEU A 48 3.06 4.30 -3.82
CA LEU A 48 1.85 5.02 -3.46
C LEU A 48 0.74 4.75 -4.46
N VAL A 49 -0.49 4.82 -3.97
CA VAL A 49 -1.69 4.72 -4.78
C VAL A 49 -2.41 6.05 -4.73
N THR A 50 -2.75 6.56 -5.88
CA THR A 50 -3.53 7.79 -6.04
C THR A 50 -4.60 7.58 -7.11
N THR A 51 -5.64 8.38 -7.09
CA THR A 51 -6.69 8.38 -8.11
C THR A 51 -6.69 9.72 -8.84
N GLY A 52 -6.97 9.68 -10.11
CA GLY A 52 -7.05 10.88 -10.92
C GLY A 52 -7.03 10.58 -12.41
N SER A 53 -7.19 11.60 -13.22
CA SER A 53 -7.04 11.49 -14.67
C SER A 53 -5.57 11.32 -15.03
N ASP A 54 -5.32 10.87 -16.26
CA ASP A 54 -3.95 10.75 -16.76
C ASP A 54 -3.20 12.08 -16.73
N ALA A 55 -3.91 13.18 -16.98
CA ALA A 55 -3.33 14.54 -16.93
C ALA A 55 -2.86 14.90 -15.51
N ILE A 56 -3.64 14.54 -14.48
CA ILE A 56 -3.29 14.78 -13.08
C ILE A 56 -2.08 13.95 -12.69
N VAL A 57 -2.05 12.68 -13.08
CA VAL A 57 -0.93 11.78 -12.77
C VAL A 57 0.35 12.24 -13.47
N GLU A 58 0.25 12.72 -14.68
CA GLU A 58 1.39 13.33 -15.40
C GLU A 58 1.94 14.54 -14.63
N GLN A 59 1.07 15.40 -14.13
CA GLN A 59 1.48 16.53 -13.29
C GLN A 59 2.18 16.07 -12.02
N ILE A 60 1.63 15.08 -11.34
CA ILE A 60 2.23 14.49 -10.14
C ILE A 60 3.64 14.00 -10.43
N THR A 61 3.80 13.25 -11.51
CA THR A 61 5.10 12.70 -11.93
C THR A 61 6.11 13.82 -12.20
N LYS A 62 5.70 14.85 -12.90
CA LYS A 62 6.57 16.00 -13.17
C LYS A 62 7.00 16.73 -11.91
N GLN A 63 6.09 16.92 -10.96
CA GLN A 63 6.39 17.60 -9.72
C GLN A 63 7.30 16.74 -8.81
N LEU A 64 7.10 15.44 -8.77
CA LEU A 64 7.96 14.52 -8.02
C LEU A 64 9.39 14.53 -8.56
N ASN A 65 9.56 14.57 -9.87
CA ASN A 65 10.88 14.64 -10.48
C ASN A 65 11.67 15.91 -10.16
N LYS A 66 11.00 16.95 -9.67
CA LYS A 66 11.66 18.19 -9.24
C LYS A 66 12.22 18.11 -7.82
N LEU A 67 11.82 17.13 -7.03
CA LEU A 67 12.33 16.96 -5.67
C LEU A 67 13.72 16.38 -5.72
N VAL A 68 14.65 16.99 -4.98
CA VAL A 68 16.06 16.59 -4.99
C VAL A 68 16.26 15.16 -4.46
N ASP A 69 15.40 14.72 -3.54
CA ASP A 69 15.49 13.39 -2.95
C ASP A 69 14.99 12.28 -3.87
N VAL A 70 14.25 12.62 -4.92
CA VAL A 70 13.65 11.64 -5.83
C VAL A 70 14.66 11.23 -6.89
N ILE A 71 14.98 9.94 -6.93
CA ILE A 71 15.93 9.37 -7.87
C ILE A 71 15.23 8.94 -9.15
N LYS A 72 14.06 8.29 -8.99
CA LYS A 72 13.30 7.77 -10.13
C LYS A 72 11.81 7.68 -9.79
N VAL A 73 10.98 7.98 -10.78
CA VAL A 73 9.52 7.85 -10.68
C VAL A 73 9.02 6.95 -11.81
N VAL A 74 8.19 5.97 -11.48
CA VAL A 74 7.58 5.07 -12.47
C VAL A 74 6.08 4.97 -12.19
N ASP A 75 5.26 5.25 -13.19
CA ASP A 75 3.83 4.92 -13.15
C ASP A 75 3.68 3.47 -13.59
N LEU A 76 3.37 2.59 -12.64
CA LEU A 76 3.27 1.15 -12.89
C LEU A 76 2.08 0.80 -13.79
N ASN A 77 1.10 1.67 -13.93
CA ASN A 77 -0.03 1.42 -14.82
C ASN A 77 0.37 1.33 -16.30
N GLU A 78 1.53 1.87 -16.65
CA GLU A 78 2.07 1.78 -18.02
C GLU A 78 2.77 0.44 -18.29
N TYR A 79 2.93 -0.41 -17.29
CA TYR A 79 3.68 -1.66 -17.37
C TYR A 79 2.87 -2.82 -16.81
N GLU A 80 3.18 -4.02 -17.27
CA GLU A 80 2.70 -5.22 -16.59
C GLU A 80 3.35 -5.30 -15.21
N HIS A 81 2.55 -5.54 -14.20
CA HIS A 81 3.02 -5.60 -12.82
C HIS A 81 2.10 -6.48 -11.97
N ILE A 82 2.60 -6.86 -10.81
CA ILE A 82 1.85 -7.63 -9.82
C ILE A 82 1.51 -6.71 -8.66
N GLU A 83 0.24 -6.67 -8.30
CA GLU A 83 -0.26 -5.92 -7.15
C GLU A 83 -0.67 -6.88 -6.04
N LYS A 84 -0.21 -6.62 -4.83
CA LYS A 84 -0.62 -7.36 -3.64
C LYS A 84 -0.75 -6.40 -2.46
N GLU A 85 -1.78 -6.62 -1.67
CA GLU A 85 -2.01 -5.90 -0.43
C GLU A 85 -2.00 -6.90 0.73
N LEU A 86 -1.40 -6.50 1.85
CA LEU A 86 -1.41 -7.26 3.09
C LEU A 86 -2.46 -6.69 4.02
N LEU A 87 -3.37 -7.54 4.48
CA LEU A 87 -4.37 -7.19 5.48
C LEU A 87 -4.13 -7.99 6.75
N LEU A 88 -4.04 -7.28 7.88
CA LEU A 88 -4.10 -7.88 9.20
C LEU A 88 -5.39 -7.40 9.86
N THR A 89 -6.23 -8.33 10.23
CA THR A 89 -7.51 -8.00 10.86
C THR A 89 -7.80 -8.90 12.06
N LYS A 90 -8.53 -8.35 13.02
CA LYS A 90 -9.01 -9.11 14.18
C LYS A 90 -10.50 -9.35 14.03
N LEU A 91 -10.91 -10.59 14.19
CA LEU A 91 -12.30 -10.99 14.13
C LEU A 91 -12.73 -11.56 15.47
N SER A 92 -13.89 -11.12 15.94
CA SER A 92 -14.48 -11.62 17.17
C SER A 92 -15.35 -12.84 16.87
N ALA A 93 -15.19 -13.88 17.69
CA ALA A 93 -15.99 -15.11 17.61
C ALA A 93 -16.57 -15.41 18.97
N GLU A 94 -17.79 -14.96 19.22
CA GLU A 94 -18.48 -15.17 20.50
C GLU A 94 -19.16 -16.52 20.58
N LYS A 95 -19.64 -17.04 19.46
CA LYS A 95 -20.36 -18.30 19.37
C LYS A 95 -19.49 -19.38 18.72
N LYS A 96 -19.77 -20.63 19.02
CA LYS A 96 -19.09 -21.76 18.40
C LYS A 96 -19.22 -21.76 16.88
N GLU A 97 -20.35 -21.33 16.36
CA GLU A 97 -20.59 -21.18 14.91
C GLU A 97 -19.67 -20.16 14.27
N ASP A 98 -19.37 -19.06 14.97
CA ASP A 98 -18.51 -17.99 14.48
C ASP A 98 -17.08 -18.50 14.23
N HIS A 99 -16.57 -19.40 15.07
CA HIS A 99 -15.25 -20.01 14.90
C HIS A 99 -15.16 -20.79 13.60
N GLU A 100 -16.20 -21.53 13.24
CA GLU A 100 -16.25 -22.29 12.00
C GLU A 100 -16.32 -21.38 10.77
N ILE A 101 -17.13 -20.32 10.84
CA ILE A 101 -17.27 -19.33 9.76
C ILE A 101 -15.94 -18.64 9.48
N ILE A 102 -15.23 -18.23 10.54
CA ILE A 102 -13.92 -17.59 10.40
C ILE A 102 -12.93 -18.52 9.73
N LYS A 103 -12.85 -19.78 10.16
CA LYS A 103 -11.94 -20.76 9.57
C LYS A 103 -12.24 -21.00 8.09
N GLN A 104 -13.51 -21.12 7.73
CA GLN A 104 -13.93 -21.29 6.34
C GLN A 104 -13.59 -20.07 5.49
N THR A 105 -13.84 -18.87 6.01
CA THR A 105 -13.53 -17.62 5.32
C THR A 105 -12.03 -17.48 5.07
N VAL A 106 -11.21 -17.76 6.09
CA VAL A 106 -9.75 -17.71 5.96
C VAL A 106 -9.27 -18.67 4.87
N ASN A 107 -9.80 -19.88 4.83
CA ASN A 107 -9.45 -20.85 3.79
C ASN A 107 -9.90 -20.40 2.38
N THR A 108 -11.08 -19.79 2.29
CA THR A 108 -11.61 -19.31 1.00
C THR A 108 -10.71 -18.23 0.38
N PHE A 109 -10.17 -17.33 1.21
CA PHE A 109 -9.28 -16.27 0.76
C PHE A 109 -7.80 -16.64 0.83
N ASP A 110 -7.50 -17.90 1.08
CA ASP A 110 -6.13 -18.39 1.19
C ASP A 110 -5.30 -17.62 2.22
N GLY A 111 -5.98 -17.23 3.30
CA GLY A 111 -5.37 -16.49 4.39
C GLY A 111 -4.75 -17.40 5.44
N ARG A 112 -4.21 -16.78 6.48
CA ARG A 112 -3.62 -17.49 7.61
C ARG A 112 -4.14 -16.93 8.93
N ILE A 113 -4.34 -17.80 9.89
CA ILE A 113 -4.61 -17.42 11.28
C ILE A 113 -3.25 -17.30 11.97
N ILE A 114 -2.88 -16.10 12.39
CA ILE A 114 -1.57 -15.84 13.00
C ILE A 114 -1.62 -15.76 14.52
N ASP A 115 -2.79 -15.50 15.09
CA ASP A 115 -2.97 -15.50 16.54
C ASP A 115 -4.41 -15.83 16.89
N VAL A 116 -4.59 -16.56 17.99
CA VAL A 116 -5.90 -16.89 18.54
C VAL A 116 -5.85 -16.63 20.04
N THR A 117 -6.64 -15.69 20.49
CA THR A 117 -6.93 -15.50 21.90
C THR A 117 -8.40 -15.85 22.15
N LYS A 118 -8.82 -15.90 23.38
CA LYS A 118 -10.08 -16.47 23.87
C LYS A 118 -11.27 -16.40 22.90
N ASN A 119 -11.55 -15.25 22.30
CA ASN A 119 -12.64 -15.05 21.33
C ASN A 119 -12.22 -14.18 20.16
N LEU A 120 -10.91 -14.02 19.95
CA LEU A 120 -10.38 -13.16 18.89
C LEU A 120 -9.42 -13.94 18.02
N TYR A 121 -9.63 -13.84 16.73
CA TYR A 121 -8.73 -14.34 15.70
C TYR A 121 -8.02 -13.18 15.04
N THR A 122 -6.71 -13.24 14.95
CA THR A 122 -5.94 -12.33 14.10
C THR A 122 -5.60 -13.04 12.81
N ILE A 123 -6.03 -12.48 11.70
CA ILE A 123 -5.94 -13.11 10.38
C ILE A 123 -5.05 -12.25 9.48
N GLU A 124 -4.23 -12.94 8.71
CA GLU A 124 -3.43 -12.34 7.64
C GLU A 124 -3.97 -12.79 6.29
N ILE A 125 -4.27 -11.84 5.43
CA ILE A 125 -4.67 -12.11 4.04
C ILE A 125 -3.80 -11.24 3.13
N THR A 126 -3.25 -11.86 2.09
CA THR A 126 -2.51 -11.16 1.05
C THR A 126 -3.18 -11.43 -0.28
N ASP A 127 -3.75 -10.40 -0.87
CA ASP A 127 -4.47 -10.52 -2.14
C ASP A 127 -4.47 -9.19 -2.91
N LEU A 128 -5.03 -9.25 -4.11
CA LEU A 128 -5.08 -8.19 -5.08
C LEU A 128 -6.09 -7.14 -4.62
N SER A 129 -6.60 -6.55 -4.16
CA SER A 129 -7.62 -5.57 -3.73
C SER A 129 -8.48 -6.06 -2.59
N LEU A 130 -7.98 -5.86 -1.38
CA LEU A 130 -8.65 -6.30 -0.16
C LEU A 130 -9.86 -5.44 0.24
N ILE A 131 -10.01 -4.28 -0.39
CA ILE A 131 -11.12 -3.36 -0.10
C ILE A 131 -12.47 -3.96 -0.49
N HIS A 132 -12.49 -4.86 -1.46
CA HIS A 132 -13.71 -5.48 -1.98
C HIS A 132 -14.03 -6.86 -1.39
N ILE A 133 -13.30 -7.27 -0.37
CA ILE A 133 -13.51 -8.56 0.31
C ILE A 133 -14.55 -8.46 1.44
#